data_1124e0a9d19039f2220f0264b04fbb5f
#
_entry.id   1124e0a9d19039f2220f0264b04fbb5f
#
_cell.length_a   1.000
_cell.length_b   1.000
_cell.length_c   1.000
_cell.angle_alpha   90.00
_cell.angle_beta   90.00
_cell.angle_gamma   90.00
#
_symmetry.space_group_name_H-M   'P 1'
#
loop_
_entity.id
_entity.type
_entity.pdbx_description
1 polymer ?
#
loop_
_entity_poly.entity_id
_entity_poly.type
_entity_poly.pdbx_seq_one_letter_code
_entity_poly.pdbx_strand_id
1 'polypeptide(L)'
;MEDKALLTEAYQLVSKLNQTIQSCKQGLPDDLRLQQNIDEILRALKKAEKVDNAILIELETFYQRTSLLIGLGTLKLNEQTRTAWRNYDKFHYDQVKHVLTLYGPVFGF
;
A
#
# COMPACT_ATOMS: atom_id res chain seq x y z
N MET A 1 -18.29 9.82 -4.82
CA MET A 1 -17.57 10.87 -4.13
C MET A 1 -16.48 10.34 -3.25
N GLU A 2 -16.87 9.64 -2.22
CA GLU A 2 -15.90 9.08 -1.29
C GLU A 2 -15.00 8.08 -1.96
N ASP A 3 -15.51 7.39 -2.98
CA ASP A 3 -14.72 6.42 -3.73
C ASP A 3 -13.48 7.08 -4.36
N LYS A 4 -13.69 8.22 -5.01
CA LYS A 4 -12.57 8.91 -5.63
C LYS A 4 -11.60 9.47 -4.60
N ALA A 5 -12.13 9.94 -3.47
CA ALA A 5 -11.27 10.46 -2.41
C ALA A 5 -10.36 9.36 -1.85
N LEU A 6 -10.91 8.16 -1.62
CA LEU A 6 -10.12 7.04 -1.13
C LEU A 6 -9.06 6.62 -2.13
N LEU A 7 -9.44 6.49 -3.40
CA LEU A 7 -8.49 6.09 -4.44
C LEU A 7 -7.39 7.12 -4.63
N THR A 8 -7.75 8.40 -4.61
CA THR A 8 -6.77 9.48 -4.77
C THR A 8 -5.80 9.51 -3.60
N GLU A 9 -6.30 9.38 -2.39
CA GLU A 9 -5.45 9.39 -1.21
C GLU A 9 -4.51 8.18 -1.20
N ALA A 10 -5.03 7.00 -1.54
CA ALA A 10 -4.20 5.80 -1.64
C ALA A 10 -3.08 6.01 -2.66
N TYR A 11 -3.42 6.53 -3.82
CA TYR A 11 -2.44 6.76 -4.87
C TYR A 11 -1.37 7.75 -4.42
N GLN A 12 -1.78 8.83 -3.76
CA GLN A 12 -0.83 9.83 -3.29
C GLN A 12 0.11 9.26 -2.23
N LEU A 13 -0.42 8.49 -1.28
CA LEU A 13 0.39 7.93 -0.21
C LEU A 13 1.37 6.88 -0.73
N VAL A 14 0.92 6.02 -1.64
CA VAL A 14 1.81 5.02 -2.23
C VAL A 14 2.84 5.68 -3.13
N SER A 15 2.45 6.72 -3.88
CA SER A 15 3.39 7.47 -4.71
C SER A 15 4.47 8.12 -3.86
N LYS A 16 4.10 8.65 -2.69
CA LYS A 16 5.07 9.24 -1.77
C LYS A 16 6.04 8.18 -1.26
N LEU A 17 5.52 7.01 -0.90
CA LEU A 17 6.37 5.90 -0.48
C LEU A 17 7.33 5.52 -1.60
N ASN A 18 6.83 5.42 -2.83
CA ASN A 18 7.67 5.11 -3.98
C ASN A 18 8.79 6.14 -4.14
N GLN A 19 8.45 7.41 -4.00
CA GLN A 19 9.43 8.48 -4.13
C GLN A 19 10.53 8.34 -3.09
N THR A 20 10.17 8.05 -1.84
CA THR A 20 11.16 7.97 -0.77
C THR A 20 12.08 6.78 -0.90
N ILE A 21 11.59 5.62 -1.38
CA ILE A 21 12.46 4.45 -1.47
C ILE A 21 13.52 4.60 -2.56
N GLN A 22 13.32 5.48 -3.53
CA GLN A 22 14.32 5.67 -4.58
C GLN A 22 15.65 6.15 -4.01
N SER A 23 15.62 6.83 -2.88
CA SER A 23 16.84 7.36 -2.27
C SER A 23 17.53 6.37 -1.32
N CYS A 24 16.85 5.30 -0.90
CA CYS A 24 17.43 4.37 0.07
C CYS A 24 17.54 2.94 -0.42
N LYS A 25 16.94 2.59 -1.54
CA LYS A 25 17.01 1.22 -2.04
C LYS A 25 18.41 0.88 -2.53
N GLN A 26 18.83 -0.36 -2.30
CA GLN A 26 20.18 -0.81 -2.61
C GLN A 26 20.22 -1.93 -3.64
N GLY A 27 19.07 -2.27 -4.25
CA GLY A 27 19.02 -3.33 -5.23
C GLY A 27 19.02 -4.73 -4.64
N LEU A 28 18.81 -4.84 -3.33
CA LEU A 28 18.70 -6.15 -2.68
C LEU A 28 17.37 -6.80 -3.04
N PRO A 29 17.26 -8.13 -2.88
CA PRO A 29 16.00 -8.82 -3.24
C PRO A 29 14.75 -8.22 -2.58
N ASP A 30 14.85 -7.82 -1.32
CA ASP A 30 13.70 -7.23 -0.63
C ASP A 30 13.37 -5.85 -1.18
N ASP A 31 14.38 -5.08 -1.61
CA ASP A 31 14.13 -3.80 -2.28
C ASP A 31 13.34 -4.02 -3.56
N LEU A 32 13.71 -5.05 -4.32
CA LEU A 32 13.01 -5.35 -5.58
C LEU A 32 11.58 -5.81 -5.32
N ARG A 33 11.37 -6.59 -4.26
CA ARG A 33 10.02 -7.02 -3.89
C ARG A 33 9.16 -5.84 -3.46
N LEU A 34 9.71 -4.92 -2.70
CA LEU A 34 9.00 -3.72 -2.30
C LEU A 34 8.63 -2.89 -3.52
N GLN A 35 9.58 -2.68 -4.43
CA GLN A 35 9.32 -1.94 -5.65
C GLN A 35 8.22 -2.61 -6.48
N GLN A 36 8.27 -3.94 -6.59
CA GLN A 36 7.24 -4.68 -7.31
C GLN A 36 5.87 -4.50 -6.68
N ASN A 37 5.78 -4.60 -5.35
CA ASN A 37 4.51 -4.39 -4.65
C ASN A 37 3.96 -3.00 -4.93
N ILE A 38 4.82 -1.99 -4.90
CA ILE A 38 4.42 -0.60 -5.17
C ILE A 38 3.95 -0.44 -6.61
N ASP A 39 4.70 -0.98 -7.55
CA ASP A 39 4.34 -0.87 -8.97
C ASP A 39 3.01 -1.52 -9.26
N GLU A 40 2.76 -2.68 -8.67
CA GLU A 40 1.50 -3.40 -8.87
C GLU A 40 0.31 -2.62 -8.32
N ILE A 41 0.44 -2.08 -7.11
CA ILE A 41 -0.69 -1.34 -6.53
C ILE A 41 -0.92 -0.01 -7.23
N LEU A 42 0.13 0.67 -7.66
CA LEU A 42 -0.04 1.92 -8.41
C LEU A 42 -0.75 1.66 -9.73
N ARG A 43 -0.41 0.56 -10.39
CA ARG A 43 -1.07 0.17 -11.64
C ARG A 43 -2.55 -0.13 -11.41
N ALA A 44 -2.86 -0.86 -10.35
CA ALA A 44 -4.24 -1.18 -10.01
C ALA A 44 -5.04 0.09 -9.69
N LEU A 45 -4.45 1.01 -8.92
CA LEU A 45 -5.11 2.26 -8.56
C LEU A 45 -5.37 3.14 -9.78
N LYS A 46 -4.45 3.14 -10.74
CA LYS A 46 -4.63 3.91 -11.97
C LYS A 46 -5.81 3.42 -12.79
N LYS A 47 -6.08 2.12 -12.77
CA LYS A 47 -7.18 1.53 -13.54
C LYS A 47 -8.50 1.60 -12.80
N ALA A 48 -8.48 1.77 -11.49
CA ALA A 48 -9.69 1.72 -10.69
C ALA A 48 -10.53 2.98 -10.93
N GLU A 49 -11.80 2.78 -11.20
CA GLU A 49 -12.73 3.88 -11.37
C GLU A 49 -13.61 4.08 -10.14
N LYS A 50 -13.71 3.05 -9.32
CA LYS A 50 -14.52 3.08 -8.10
C LYS A 50 -13.90 2.14 -7.07
N VAL A 51 -14.33 2.29 -5.82
CA VAL A 51 -13.94 1.37 -4.75
C VAL A 51 -14.85 0.15 -4.82
N ASP A 52 -14.26 -0.98 -5.23
CA ASP A 52 -14.97 -2.26 -5.26
C ASP A 52 -14.10 -3.31 -4.57
N ASN A 53 -14.62 -4.54 -4.51
CA ASN A 53 -13.87 -5.61 -3.85
C ASN A 53 -12.51 -5.85 -4.49
N ALA A 54 -12.41 -5.70 -5.80
CA ALA A 54 -11.16 -5.96 -6.50
C ALA A 54 -10.06 -5.02 -6.02
N ILE A 55 -10.33 -3.71 -5.97
CA ILE A 55 -9.31 -2.76 -5.55
C ILE A 55 -9.02 -2.87 -4.05
N LEU A 56 -10.04 -3.17 -3.24
CA LEU A 56 -9.83 -3.34 -1.81
C LEU A 56 -8.94 -4.54 -1.52
N ILE A 57 -9.13 -5.64 -2.25
CA ILE A 57 -8.28 -6.82 -2.11
C ILE A 57 -6.85 -6.49 -2.55
N GLU A 58 -6.70 -5.72 -3.63
CA GLU A 58 -5.37 -5.31 -4.07
C GLU A 58 -4.66 -4.46 -3.01
N LEU A 59 -5.38 -3.51 -2.41
CA LEU A 59 -4.82 -2.67 -1.36
C LEU A 59 -4.44 -3.51 -0.13
N GLU A 60 -5.29 -4.46 0.25
CA GLU A 60 -4.99 -5.33 1.39
C GLU A 60 -3.79 -6.22 1.10
N THR A 61 -3.69 -6.75 -0.11
CA THR A 61 -2.55 -7.57 -0.51
C THR A 61 -1.26 -6.77 -0.46
N PHE A 62 -1.29 -5.56 -1.01
CA PHE A 62 -0.14 -4.66 -0.94
C PHE A 62 0.28 -4.41 0.50
N TYR A 63 -0.70 -4.09 1.35
CA TYR A 63 -0.43 -3.80 2.76
C TYR A 63 0.23 -4.98 3.46
N GLN A 64 -0.34 -6.18 3.29
CA GLN A 64 0.18 -7.36 3.98
C GLN A 64 1.58 -7.73 3.51
N ARG A 65 1.80 -7.73 2.20
CA ARG A 65 3.12 -8.06 1.65
C ARG A 65 4.17 -7.05 2.08
N THR A 66 3.82 -5.78 2.04
CA THR A 66 4.77 -4.72 2.39
C THR A 66 5.06 -4.71 3.88
N SER A 67 4.04 -4.95 4.72
CA SER A 67 4.23 -5.04 6.16
C SER A 67 5.21 -6.15 6.52
N LEU A 68 5.10 -7.31 5.86
CA LEU A 68 6.00 -8.42 6.10
C LEU A 68 7.43 -8.07 5.71
N LEU A 69 7.61 -7.41 4.57
CA LEU A 69 8.94 -7.00 4.15
C LEU A 69 9.57 -6.02 5.14
N ILE A 70 8.78 -5.07 5.62
CA ILE A 70 9.29 -4.07 6.56
C ILE A 70 9.56 -4.68 7.92
N GLY A 71 8.69 -5.57 8.38
CA GLY A 71 8.81 -6.17 9.70
C GLY A 71 9.82 -7.30 9.81
N LEU A 72 9.90 -8.14 8.78
CA LEU A 72 10.72 -9.36 8.83
C LEU A 72 11.85 -9.37 7.82
N GLY A 73 11.85 -8.44 6.88
CA GLY A 73 12.84 -8.41 5.82
C GLY A 73 14.12 -7.69 6.22
N THR A 74 15.01 -7.58 5.26
CA THR A 74 16.32 -6.94 5.44
C THR A 74 16.32 -5.51 4.92
N LEU A 75 15.14 -4.92 4.71
CA LEU A 75 15.03 -3.56 4.20
C LEU A 75 15.66 -2.57 5.17
N LYS A 76 16.46 -1.67 4.61
CA LYS A 76 17.04 -0.57 5.37
C LYS A 76 16.35 0.71 4.95
N LEU A 77 15.34 1.08 5.71
CA LEU A 77 14.53 2.25 5.39
C LEU A 77 15.10 3.47 6.09
N ASN A 78 15.20 4.58 5.35
CA ASN A 78 15.52 5.85 5.98
C ASN A 78 14.28 6.40 6.67
N GLU A 79 14.45 7.52 7.37
CA GLU A 79 13.37 8.08 8.16
C GLU A 79 12.21 8.56 7.29
N GLN A 80 12.53 9.11 6.13
CA GLN A 80 11.49 9.57 5.20
C GLN A 80 10.62 8.42 4.73
N THR A 81 11.22 7.28 4.41
CA THR A 81 10.46 6.12 3.97
C THR A 81 9.63 5.54 5.10
N ARG A 82 10.18 5.52 6.32
CA ARG A 82 9.42 5.06 7.48
C ARG A 82 8.19 5.93 7.72
N THR A 83 8.36 7.23 7.59
CA THR A 83 7.26 8.17 7.75
C THR A 83 6.21 7.96 6.66
N ALA A 84 6.65 7.79 5.42
CA ALA A 84 5.72 7.55 4.31
C ALA A 84 4.94 6.25 4.52
N TRP A 85 5.61 5.20 4.99
CA TRP A 85 4.92 3.94 5.27
C TRP A 85 3.94 4.08 6.44
N ARG A 86 4.34 4.79 7.48
CA ARG A 86 3.48 5.01 8.64
C ARG A 86 2.22 5.78 8.24
N ASN A 87 2.35 6.74 7.33
CA ASN A 87 1.20 7.49 6.84
C ASN A 87 0.26 6.59 6.04
N TYR A 88 0.81 5.72 5.20
CA TYR A 88 -0.03 4.77 4.48
C TYR A 88 -0.67 3.77 5.43
N ASP A 89 0.08 3.26 6.40
CA ASP A 89 -0.42 2.29 7.37
C ASP A 89 -1.63 2.85 8.12
N LYS A 90 -1.56 4.11 8.55
CA LYS A 90 -2.68 4.74 9.22
C LYS A 90 -3.88 4.89 8.29
N PHE A 91 -3.65 5.32 7.06
CA PHE A 91 -4.70 5.41 6.06
C PHE A 91 -5.37 4.06 5.83
N HIS A 92 -4.56 3.02 5.70
CA HIS A 92 -5.06 1.67 5.44
C HIS A 92 -5.96 1.20 6.58
N TYR A 93 -5.50 1.39 7.81
CA TYR A 93 -6.28 1.00 8.98
C TYR A 93 -7.59 1.77 9.06
N ASP A 94 -7.52 3.09 8.87
CA ASP A 94 -8.69 3.95 9.04
C ASP A 94 -9.70 3.83 7.90
N GLN A 95 -9.23 3.64 6.68
CA GLN A 95 -10.08 3.72 5.49
C GLN A 95 -10.31 2.35 4.84
N VAL A 96 -9.23 1.61 4.57
CA VAL A 96 -9.34 0.37 3.82
C VAL A 96 -9.87 -0.75 4.71
N LYS A 97 -9.29 -0.95 5.87
CA LYS A 97 -9.74 -1.99 6.79
C LYS A 97 -11.15 -1.76 7.24
N HIS A 98 -11.54 -0.52 7.45
CA HIS A 98 -12.89 -0.20 7.86
C HIS A 98 -13.89 -0.62 6.79
N VAL A 99 -13.61 -0.32 5.53
CA VAL A 99 -14.50 -0.69 4.43
C VAL A 99 -14.52 -2.21 4.26
N LEU A 100 -13.37 -2.87 4.36
CA LEU A 100 -13.31 -4.33 4.30
C LEU A 100 -14.16 -4.98 5.39
N THR A 101 -14.12 -4.41 6.58
CA THR A 101 -14.93 -4.91 7.69
C THR A 101 -16.42 -4.78 7.39
N LEU A 102 -16.83 -3.70 6.72
CA LEU A 102 -18.22 -3.52 6.34
C LEU A 102 -18.70 -4.57 5.34
N TYR A 103 -17.79 -5.08 4.50
CA TYR A 103 -18.13 -6.14 3.56
C TYR A 103 -18.15 -7.52 4.21
N GLY A 104 -17.77 -7.62 5.49
CA GLY A 104 -17.91 -8.82 6.28
C GLY A 104 -16.90 -9.92 5.96
N PRO A 105 -17.24 -11.18 6.26
CA PRO A 105 -16.30 -12.29 6.17
C PRO A 105 -15.99 -12.75 4.77
N VAL A 106 -16.35 -11.97 3.77
CA VAL A 106 -16.10 -12.29 2.35
C VAL A 106 -14.64 -12.61 2.11
N PHE A 107 -13.76 -12.02 2.90
CA PHE A 107 -12.31 -12.15 2.68
C PHE A 107 -11.70 -13.36 3.37
N GLY A 108 -12.46 -14.12 4.15
CA GLY A 108 -12.02 -15.38 4.68
C GLY A 108 -10.89 -15.34 5.68
N PHE A 109 -10.65 -14.22 6.27
CA PHE A 109 -9.54 -14.08 7.23
C PHE A 109 -9.94 -14.42 8.64
#